data_7cf3bc756f4d01f8a3b886eb7faf5c0c
#
_entry.id   7cf3bc756f4d01f8a3b886eb7faf5c0c
#
_cell.length_a   1.000
_cell.length_b   1.000
_cell.length_c   1.000
_cell.angle_alpha   90.00
_cell.angle_beta   90.00
_cell.angle_gamma   90.00
#
_symmetry.space_group_name_H-M   'P 1'
#
loop_
_entity.id
_entity.type
_entity.pdbx_description
1 polymer ?
#
loop_
_entity_poly.entity_id
_entity_poly.type
_entity_poly.pdbx_seq_one_letter_code
_entity_poly.pdbx_strand_id
1 'polypeptide(L)'
;MNLICIGKIVNTHGIKGELRLLSSFCEKELVFKPGFKIYIGSNLEEHVITSYRVHKNFDMICLKGLSDINLVLKYKGQKAY
;
A
#
# COMPACT_ATOMS: atom_id res chain seq x y z
N MET A 1 11.77 2.92 17.06
CA MET A 1 10.96 1.90 16.36
C MET A 1 11.66 1.51 15.08
N ASN A 2 11.86 0.22 14.87
CA ASN A 2 12.48 -0.27 13.64
C ASN A 2 11.40 -0.61 12.63
N LEU A 3 11.38 0.12 11.52
CA LEU A 3 10.43 -0.11 10.44
C LEU A 3 11.13 -0.83 9.30
N ILE A 4 10.44 -1.82 8.74
CA ILE A 4 10.92 -2.58 7.59
C ILE A 4 10.17 -2.09 6.36
N CYS A 5 10.90 -1.73 5.31
CA CYS A 5 10.28 -1.37 4.04
C CYS A 5 9.66 -2.63 3.41
N ILE A 6 8.35 -2.62 3.23
CA ILE A 6 7.62 -3.77 2.67
C ILE A 6 7.29 -3.59 1.20
N GLY A 7 7.52 -2.41 0.64
CA GLY A 7 7.29 -2.18 -0.77
C GLY A 7 7.34 -0.71 -1.13
N LYS A 8 7.21 -0.43 -2.42
CA LYS A 8 7.14 0.92 -2.95
C LYS A 8 5.86 1.07 -3.74
N ILE A 9 5.15 2.17 -3.51
CA ILE A 9 3.94 2.50 -4.26
C ILE A 9 4.39 3.06 -5.61
N VAL A 10 4.19 2.29 -6.67
CA VAL A 10 4.66 2.66 -8.01
C VAL A 10 3.60 3.37 -8.84
N ASN A 11 2.33 3.14 -8.51
CA ASN A 11 1.23 3.81 -9.22
C ASN A 11 -0.08 3.61 -8.46
N THR A 12 -1.12 4.28 -8.96
CA THR A 12 -2.50 4.02 -8.55
C THR A 12 -3.16 3.15 -9.63
N HIS A 13 -4.28 2.51 -9.29
CA HIS A 13 -4.99 1.63 -10.23
C HIS A 13 -6.48 1.83 -10.09
N GLY A 14 -7.11 2.33 -11.17
CA GLY A 14 -8.55 2.55 -11.19
C GLY A 14 -8.99 3.74 -10.36
N ILE A 15 -10.29 4.01 -10.38
CA ILE A 15 -10.85 5.21 -9.75
C ILE A 15 -11.17 5.03 -8.27
N LYS A 16 -11.11 3.80 -7.75
CA LYS A 16 -11.48 3.49 -6.36
C LYS A 16 -10.33 3.62 -5.37
N GLY A 17 -9.20 4.18 -5.80
CA GLY A 17 -8.07 4.42 -4.89
C GLY A 17 -7.19 3.23 -4.60
N GLU A 18 -7.23 2.20 -5.44
CA GLU A 18 -6.34 1.05 -5.28
C GLU A 18 -4.90 1.45 -5.57
N LEU A 19 -3.98 1.00 -4.73
CA LEU A 19 -2.55 1.30 -4.86
C LEU A 19 -1.81 0.08 -5.40
N ARG A 20 -0.92 0.33 -6.36
CA ARG A 20 -0.07 -0.70 -6.95
C ARG A 20 1.31 -0.62 -6.30
N LEU A 21 1.72 -1.69 -5.63
CA LEU A 21 3.01 -1.78 -4.96
C LEU A 21 3.93 -2.75 -5.66
N LEU A 22 5.21 -2.40 -5.70
CA LEU A 22 6.27 -3.33 -6.07
C LEU A 22 6.96 -3.74 -4.78
N SER A 23 6.92 -5.03 -4.46
CA SER A 23 7.43 -5.56 -3.21
C SER A 23 8.22 -6.84 -3.44
N SER A 24 9.38 -6.93 -2.79
CA SER A 24 10.18 -8.15 -2.72
C SER A 24 10.15 -8.76 -1.32
N PHE A 25 9.25 -8.30 -0.46
CA PHE A 25 9.14 -8.80 0.90
C PHE A 25 8.75 -10.29 0.87
N CYS A 26 9.49 -11.11 1.63
CA CYS A 26 9.34 -12.57 1.53
C CYS A 26 8.10 -13.13 2.23
N GLU A 27 7.52 -12.39 3.17
CA GLU A 27 6.37 -12.86 3.96
C GLU A 27 5.16 -11.95 3.72
N LYS A 28 4.80 -11.77 2.46
CA LYS A 28 3.72 -10.85 2.06
C LYS A 28 2.40 -11.18 2.73
N GLU A 29 2.11 -12.45 2.96
CA GLU A 29 0.86 -12.89 3.58
C GLU A 29 0.72 -12.42 5.03
N LEU A 30 1.82 -12.05 5.68
CA LEU A 30 1.79 -11.53 7.04
C LEU A 30 1.51 -10.04 7.11
N VAL A 31 1.78 -9.31 6.03
CA VAL A 31 1.68 -7.84 6.04
C VAL A 31 0.61 -7.32 5.08
N PHE A 32 0.41 -7.96 3.94
CA PHE A 32 -0.60 -7.53 2.98
C PHE A 32 -1.91 -8.28 3.22
N LYS A 33 -2.66 -7.82 4.20
CA LYS A 33 -3.95 -8.42 4.53
C LYS A 33 -4.88 -7.37 5.13
N PRO A 34 -6.19 -7.54 4.99
CA PRO A 34 -7.15 -6.61 5.60
C PRO A 34 -6.94 -6.50 7.10
N GLY A 35 -6.98 -5.28 7.60
CA GLY A 35 -6.80 -4.99 9.02
C GLY A 35 -5.37 -4.71 9.42
N PHE A 36 -4.40 -4.95 8.56
CA PHE A 36 -2.99 -4.70 8.88
C PHE A 36 -2.66 -3.21 8.72
N LYS A 37 -1.91 -2.68 9.68
CA LYS A 37 -1.47 -1.28 9.63
C LYS A 37 -0.16 -1.15 8.88
N ILE A 38 -0.09 -0.17 7.99
CA ILE A 38 1.14 0.18 7.28
C ILE A 38 1.40 1.66 7.44
N TYR A 39 2.64 2.06 7.17
CA TYR A 39 3.07 3.45 7.24
C TYR A 39 3.63 3.86 5.90
N ILE A 40 3.22 5.02 5.39
CA ILE A 40 3.59 5.45 4.04
C ILE A 40 4.38 6.74 4.09
N GLY A 41 5.48 6.76 3.34
CA GLY A 41 6.28 7.94 3.12
C GLY A 41 7.20 8.30 4.26
N SER A 42 7.94 9.40 4.08
CA SER A 42 8.90 9.88 5.08
C SER A 42 8.22 10.36 6.36
N ASN A 43 6.96 10.76 6.26
CA ASN A 43 6.17 11.20 7.42
C ASN A 43 5.52 10.02 8.16
N LEU A 44 5.68 8.80 7.65
CA LEU A 44 5.14 7.58 8.25
C LEU A 44 3.64 7.71 8.56
N GLU A 45 2.85 8.11 7.58
CA GLU A 45 1.40 8.21 7.72
C GLU A 45 0.80 6.81 7.94
N GLU A 46 0.08 6.64 9.03
CA GLU A 46 -0.53 5.36 9.39
C GLU A 46 -1.79 5.12 8.58
N HIS A 47 -1.88 3.94 7.99
CA HIS A 47 -3.07 3.52 7.24
C HIS A 47 -3.38 2.06 7.51
N VAL A 48 -4.65 1.70 7.39
CA VAL A 48 -5.11 0.32 7.56
C VAL A 48 -5.49 -0.24 6.20
N ILE A 49 -4.96 -1.42 5.87
CA ILE A 49 -5.31 -2.11 4.63
C ILE A 49 -6.73 -2.67 4.75
N THR A 50 -7.57 -2.38 3.76
CA THR A 50 -8.94 -2.91 3.72
C THR A 50 -9.10 -4.05 2.72
N SER A 51 -8.24 -4.10 1.68
CA SER A 51 -8.26 -5.21 0.72
C SER A 51 -6.88 -5.42 0.14
N TYR A 52 -6.64 -6.64 -0.31
CA TYR A 52 -5.38 -7.02 -0.92
C TYR A 52 -5.63 -8.06 -2.01
N ARG A 53 -4.95 -7.89 -3.14
CA ARG A 53 -4.92 -8.88 -4.21
C ARG A 53 -3.62 -8.76 -4.99
N VAL A 54 -3.24 -9.83 -5.67
CA VAL A 54 -2.11 -9.81 -6.60
C VAL A 54 -2.66 -9.61 -8.01
N HIS A 55 -2.05 -8.68 -8.74
CA HIS A 55 -2.39 -8.44 -10.15
C HIS A 55 -1.09 -8.34 -10.94
N LYS A 56 -0.87 -9.29 -11.84
CA LYS A 56 0.40 -9.43 -12.56
C LYS A 56 1.53 -9.60 -11.54
N ASN A 57 2.54 -8.74 -11.56
CA ASN A 57 3.67 -8.83 -10.63
C ASN A 57 3.56 -7.82 -9.48
N PHE A 58 2.36 -7.25 -9.29
CA PHE A 58 2.17 -6.20 -8.31
C PHE A 58 1.25 -6.65 -7.18
N ASP A 59 1.53 -6.11 -6.01
CA ASP A 59 0.66 -6.24 -4.85
C ASP A 59 -0.27 -5.03 -4.82
N MET A 60 -1.58 -5.29 -4.84
CA MET A 60 -2.59 -4.24 -4.91
C MET A 60 -3.30 -4.14 -3.59
N ILE A 61 -3.32 -2.94 -3.01
CA ILE A 61 -3.99 -2.72 -1.72
C ILE A 61 -4.93 -1.52 -1.80
N CYS A 62 -5.98 -1.56 -0.98
CA CYS A 62 -6.82 -0.41 -0.70
C CYS A 62 -6.67 -0.03 0.77
N LEU A 63 -6.79 1.25 1.07
CA LEU A 63 -6.63 1.78 2.41
C LEU A 63 -7.96 2.27 2.95
N LYS A 64 -8.16 2.10 4.25
CA LYS A 64 -9.39 2.53 4.92
C LYS A 64 -9.61 4.04 4.75
N GLY A 65 -10.80 4.41 4.32
CA GLY A 65 -11.17 5.81 4.14
C GLY A 65 -10.66 6.47 2.86
N LEU A 66 -9.89 5.75 2.05
CA LEU A 66 -9.28 6.28 0.82
C LEU A 66 -9.81 5.52 -0.40
N SER A 67 -11.09 5.70 -0.70
CA SER A 67 -11.78 4.96 -1.76
C SER A 67 -11.89 5.73 -3.08
N ASP A 68 -11.09 6.77 -3.24
CA ASP A 68 -11.08 7.61 -4.44
C ASP A 68 -9.64 7.83 -4.88
N ILE A 69 -9.38 7.73 -6.19
CA ILE A 69 -8.05 7.90 -6.73
C ILE A 69 -7.43 9.26 -6.34
N ASN A 70 -8.25 10.30 -6.26
CA ASN A 70 -7.74 11.64 -5.92
C ASN A 70 -7.17 11.71 -4.50
N LEU A 71 -7.59 10.81 -3.62
CA LEU A 71 -7.10 10.77 -2.24
C LEU A 71 -5.75 10.05 -2.11
N VAL A 72 -5.37 9.25 -3.11
CA VAL A 72 -4.17 8.42 -3.03
C VAL A 72 -3.08 8.80 -4.03
N LEU A 73 -3.35 9.74 -4.93
CA LEU A 73 -2.36 10.16 -5.93
C LEU A 73 -1.05 10.62 -5.29
N LYS A 74 -1.12 11.26 -4.13
CA LYS A 74 0.06 11.77 -3.42
C LYS A 74 1.01 10.67 -2.94
N TYR A 75 0.55 9.43 -2.88
CA TYR A 75 1.39 8.33 -2.40
C TYR A 75 2.24 7.69 -3.48
N LYS A 76 1.99 8.04 -4.74
CA LYS A 76 2.78 7.50 -5.86
C LYS A 76 4.27 7.84 -5.68
N GLY A 77 5.11 6.82 -5.76
CA GLY A 77 6.54 6.96 -5.59
C GLY A 77 7.04 6.85 -4.17
N GLN A 78 6.14 6.76 -3.18
CA GLN A 78 6.53 6.66 -1.78
C GLN A 78 6.68 5.20 -1.34
N LYS A 79 7.50 5.00 -0.30
CA LYS A 79 7.72 3.66 0.25
C LYS A 79 6.69 3.36 1.33
N ALA A 80 6.37 2.07 1.48
CA ALA A 80 5.49 1.56 2.54
C ALA A 80 6.31 0.75 3.54
N TYR A 81 5.98 0.92 4.81
CA TYR A 81 6.70 0.27 5.91
C TYR A 81 5.78 -0.55 6.80
#